data_95905c68801f8268bd5ffde663701b45
#
_entry.id   95905c68801f8268bd5ffde663701b45
#
_cell.length_a   1.000
_cell.length_b   1.000
_cell.length_c   1.000
_cell.angle_alpha   90.00
_cell.angle_beta   90.00
_cell.angle_gamma   90.00
#
_symmetry.space_group_name_H-M   'P 1'
#
loop_
_entity.id
_entity.type
_entity.pdbx_description
1 polymer ?
#
loop_
_entity_poly.entity_id
_entity_poly.type
_entity_poly.pdbx_seq_one_letter_code
_entity_poly.pdbx_strand_id
1 'polypeptide(L)'
;MPSYYERRIIEALEEAKDGLTTIGIAEKANISKTTALKYLASLRAAGKIDYIEVGPAKLWKLTAPKRMMSEDSQVSKEEKIRSILKEFKEIAGLLGSAVVDVDGLPISADLPLNKRPEKLCSLISRLLQVGERSLKAAGIGPLREMILEGDKGRIIARNEGKLLLIALTDKNSSLGIVKIEIEEFARKIKDIVS
;
A
#
# COMPACT_ATOMS: atom_id res chain seq x y z
N MET A 1 30.58 1.49 -3.31
CA MET A 1 30.61 2.85 -2.76
C MET A 1 30.01 3.82 -3.79
N PRO A 2 29.14 4.77 -3.38
CA PRO A 2 28.61 5.76 -4.31
C PRO A 2 29.74 6.59 -4.91
N SER A 3 29.64 6.92 -6.21
CA SER A 3 30.64 7.74 -6.87
C SER A 3 30.63 9.17 -6.30
N TYR A 4 31.72 9.91 -6.50
CA TYR A 4 31.82 11.32 -6.08
C TYR A 4 30.63 12.17 -6.60
N TYR A 5 30.23 11.95 -7.85
CA TYR A 5 29.12 12.67 -8.46
C TYR A 5 27.75 12.27 -7.90
N GLU A 6 27.56 10.99 -7.59
CA GLU A 6 26.31 10.51 -6.96
C GLU A 6 26.12 11.15 -5.59
N ARG A 7 27.19 11.26 -4.79
CA ARG A 7 27.14 11.89 -3.47
C ARG A 7 26.71 13.36 -3.57
N ARG A 8 27.33 14.13 -4.47
CA ARG A 8 26.99 15.54 -4.67
C ARG A 8 25.55 15.76 -5.15
N ILE A 9 25.04 14.87 -5.99
CA ILE A 9 23.63 14.92 -6.43
C ILE A 9 22.68 14.65 -5.25
N ILE A 10 23.00 13.67 -4.42
CA ILE A 10 22.21 13.36 -3.23
C ILE A 10 22.21 14.53 -2.25
N GLU A 11 23.38 15.09 -1.93
CA GLU A 11 23.51 16.27 -1.06
C GLU A 11 22.69 17.47 -1.58
N ALA A 12 22.75 17.74 -2.90
CA ALA A 12 21.97 18.81 -3.51
C ALA A 12 20.45 18.59 -3.36
N LEU A 13 20.00 17.34 -3.44
CA LEU A 13 18.60 16.99 -3.29
C LEU A 13 18.16 16.96 -1.81
N GLU A 14 19.04 16.61 -0.87
CA GLU A 14 18.78 16.67 0.58
C GLU A 14 18.50 18.08 1.06
N GLU A 15 19.27 19.06 0.53
CA GLU A 15 19.07 20.46 0.86
C GLU A 15 17.80 21.07 0.24
N ALA A 16 17.27 20.47 -0.83
CA ALA A 16 16.11 20.97 -1.56
C ALA A 16 14.86 20.15 -1.21
N LYS A 17 14.16 20.54 -0.14
CA LYS A 17 12.96 19.87 0.38
C LYS A 17 11.85 19.63 -0.66
N ASP A 18 11.73 20.52 -1.65
CA ASP A 18 10.69 20.45 -2.68
C ASP A 18 11.15 19.75 -3.97
N GLY A 19 12.40 19.33 -4.04
CA GLY A 19 13.02 18.74 -5.22
C GLY A 19 13.68 19.77 -6.15
N LEU A 20 14.46 19.29 -7.11
CA LEU A 20 15.21 20.11 -8.07
C LEU A 20 14.98 19.65 -9.51
N THR A 21 14.99 20.60 -10.43
CA THR A 21 15.06 20.27 -11.86
C THR A 21 16.44 19.72 -12.22
N THR A 22 16.56 19.04 -13.35
CA THR A 22 17.87 18.56 -13.84
C THR A 22 18.92 19.67 -13.93
N ILE A 23 18.50 20.88 -14.31
CA ILE A 23 19.36 22.06 -14.39
C ILE A 23 19.74 22.51 -12.96
N GLY A 24 18.76 22.64 -12.07
CA GLY A 24 19.03 23.03 -10.68
C GLY A 24 19.97 22.06 -9.95
N ILE A 25 19.87 20.75 -10.24
CA ILE A 25 20.81 19.75 -9.71
C ILE A 25 22.22 19.98 -10.28
N ALA A 26 22.33 20.19 -11.60
CA ALA A 26 23.62 20.41 -12.24
C ALA A 26 24.34 21.65 -11.66
N GLU A 27 23.60 22.73 -11.46
CA GLU A 27 24.12 23.98 -10.87
C GLU A 27 24.52 23.79 -9.41
N LYS A 28 23.63 23.23 -8.60
CA LYS A 28 23.87 23.06 -7.16
C LYS A 28 24.96 22.04 -6.85
N ALA A 29 25.03 20.95 -7.62
CA ALA A 29 26.09 19.95 -7.51
C ALA A 29 27.41 20.41 -8.20
N ASN A 30 27.41 21.54 -8.90
CA ASN A 30 28.55 22.06 -9.69
C ASN A 30 29.10 21.03 -10.68
N ILE A 31 28.19 20.47 -11.50
CA ILE A 31 28.50 19.46 -12.54
C ILE A 31 27.82 19.84 -13.86
N SER A 32 28.28 19.26 -14.97
CA SER A 32 27.60 19.48 -16.24
C SER A 32 26.22 18.82 -16.28
N LYS A 33 25.26 19.38 -17.03
CA LYS A 33 23.91 18.81 -17.24
C LYS A 33 24.00 17.38 -17.77
N THR A 34 24.93 17.06 -18.65
CA THR A 34 25.15 15.73 -19.20
C THR A 34 25.61 14.75 -18.12
N THR A 35 26.51 15.17 -17.24
CA THR A 35 26.96 14.40 -16.09
C THR A 35 25.79 14.17 -15.12
N ALA A 36 25.01 15.20 -14.81
CA ALA A 36 23.83 15.08 -13.97
C ALA A 36 22.85 14.05 -14.53
N LEU A 37 22.49 14.12 -15.81
CA LEU A 37 21.56 13.15 -16.43
C LEU A 37 22.06 11.72 -16.34
N LYS A 38 23.34 11.47 -16.57
CA LYS A 38 23.94 10.13 -16.46
C LYS A 38 23.77 9.55 -15.06
N TYR A 39 24.12 10.33 -14.04
CA TYR A 39 24.07 9.86 -12.67
C TYR A 39 22.66 9.85 -12.08
N LEU A 40 21.76 10.73 -12.53
CA LEU A 40 20.33 10.68 -12.19
C LEU A 40 19.70 9.40 -12.71
N ALA A 41 20.03 8.96 -13.92
CA ALA A 41 19.55 7.68 -14.45
C ALA A 41 20.04 6.48 -13.59
N SER A 42 21.32 6.48 -13.19
CA SER A 42 21.91 5.46 -12.32
C SER A 42 21.26 5.45 -10.92
N LEU A 43 21.12 6.61 -10.29
CA LEU A 43 20.51 6.74 -8.96
C LEU A 43 19.04 6.36 -8.96
N ARG A 44 18.31 6.63 -10.04
CA ARG A 44 16.93 6.20 -10.22
C ARG A 44 16.82 4.69 -10.39
N ALA A 45 17.68 4.10 -11.21
CA ALA A 45 17.74 2.64 -11.37
C ALA A 45 18.08 1.92 -10.05
N ALA A 46 18.85 2.58 -9.16
CA ALA A 46 19.16 2.11 -7.82
C ALA A 46 18.04 2.43 -6.80
N GLY A 47 16.91 3.01 -7.21
CA GLY A 47 15.79 3.34 -6.33
C GLY A 47 16.05 4.47 -5.33
N LYS A 48 17.14 5.25 -5.48
CA LYS A 48 17.53 6.31 -4.54
C LYS A 48 16.85 7.65 -4.79
N ILE A 49 16.44 7.90 -6.02
CA ILE A 49 15.74 9.11 -6.45
C ILE A 49 14.61 8.75 -7.42
N ASP A 50 13.61 9.60 -7.50
CA ASP A 50 12.59 9.55 -8.54
C ASP A 50 12.23 10.95 -9.00
N TYR A 51 11.43 11.10 -10.04
CA TYR A 51 10.98 12.39 -10.52
C TYR A 51 9.48 12.44 -10.76
N ILE A 52 8.91 13.62 -10.63
CA ILE A 52 7.58 13.96 -11.12
C ILE A 52 7.71 14.88 -12.34
N GLU A 53 6.83 14.73 -13.30
CA GLU A 53 6.78 15.63 -14.45
C GLU A 53 5.95 16.87 -14.11
N VAL A 54 6.57 18.04 -14.23
CA VAL A 54 5.93 19.34 -14.02
C VAL A 54 6.05 20.13 -15.33
N GLY A 55 5.03 20.04 -16.15
CA GLY A 55 5.09 20.53 -17.52
C GLY A 55 6.19 19.84 -18.33
N PRO A 56 7.05 20.58 -19.05
CA PRO A 56 8.16 19.99 -19.81
C PRO A 56 9.37 19.60 -18.96
N ALA A 57 9.36 19.87 -17.66
CA ALA A 57 10.49 19.67 -16.76
C ALA A 57 10.28 18.44 -15.86
N LYS A 58 11.38 17.75 -15.54
CA LYS A 58 11.43 16.70 -14.51
C LYS A 58 11.90 17.31 -13.21
N LEU A 59 11.09 17.23 -12.18
CA LEU A 59 11.43 17.62 -10.82
C LEU A 59 11.88 16.37 -10.06
N TRP A 60 13.18 16.28 -9.82
CA TRP A 60 13.81 15.17 -9.13
C TRP A 60 13.70 15.36 -7.62
N LYS A 61 13.37 14.28 -6.94
CA LYS A 61 13.37 14.21 -5.48
C LYS A 61 14.17 13.00 -5.06
N LEU A 62 14.78 13.08 -3.90
CA LEU A 62 15.18 11.85 -3.25
C LEU A 62 13.91 11.01 -3.17
N THR A 63 13.98 9.79 -3.67
CA THR A 63 13.11 8.77 -3.15
C THR A 63 13.39 8.86 -1.68
N ALA A 64 12.43 9.41 -0.89
CA ALA A 64 12.65 9.56 0.54
C ALA A 64 13.32 8.27 0.96
N PRO A 65 14.51 8.28 1.60
CA PRO A 65 14.98 7.05 2.22
C PRO A 65 13.77 6.64 3.00
N LYS A 66 13.17 5.48 2.68
CA LYS A 66 12.12 4.88 3.49
C LYS A 66 12.56 5.26 4.87
N ARG A 67 11.90 6.32 5.41
CA ARG A 67 12.46 7.02 6.58
C ARG A 67 12.89 5.92 7.50
N MET A 68 14.14 5.92 7.94
CA MET A 68 14.56 5.32 9.20
C MET A 68 13.85 6.05 10.34
N MET A 69 12.55 6.17 10.25
CA MET A 69 11.66 6.08 11.37
C MET A 69 11.48 4.59 11.55
N SER A 70 12.40 4.02 12.33
CA SER A 70 12.32 2.65 12.81
C SER A 70 11.90 1.66 11.70
N GLU A 71 12.83 1.32 10.78
CA GLU A 71 12.68 0.16 9.89
C GLU A 71 12.28 -1.08 10.71
N ASP A 72 12.73 -1.18 11.94
CA ASP A 72 12.29 -2.19 12.90
C ASP A 72 10.79 -2.16 13.21
N SER A 73 10.12 -1.00 13.26
CA SER A 73 8.71 -0.99 13.64
C SER A 73 7.77 -1.14 12.44
N GLN A 74 8.14 -0.73 11.21
CA GLN A 74 7.29 -0.97 10.03
C GLN A 74 7.48 -2.37 9.44
N VAL A 75 8.70 -2.85 9.33
CA VAL A 75 8.99 -4.25 8.98
C VAL A 75 8.33 -5.18 10.00
N SER A 76 8.40 -4.85 11.28
CA SER A 76 7.72 -5.63 12.32
C SER A 76 6.18 -5.55 12.23
N LYS A 77 5.59 -4.42 11.79
CA LYS A 77 4.14 -4.29 11.58
C LYS A 77 3.66 -5.10 10.38
N GLU A 78 4.31 -4.98 9.24
CA GLU A 78 3.98 -5.77 8.04
C GLU A 78 4.17 -7.27 8.29
N GLU A 79 5.24 -7.67 8.97
CA GLU A 79 5.48 -9.07 9.35
C GLU A 79 4.42 -9.60 10.30
N LYS A 80 4.01 -8.83 11.30
CA LYS A 80 2.92 -9.18 12.22
C LYS A 80 1.60 -9.33 11.47
N ILE A 81 1.26 -8.41 10.57
CA ILE A 81 0.06 -8.51 9.74
C ILE A 81 0.13 -9.77 8.86
N ARG A 82 1.28 -10.04 8.26
CA ARG A 82 1.49 -11.26 7.44
C ARG A 82 1.34 -12.55 8.26
N SER A 83 1.82 -12.56 9.49
CA SER A 83 1.65 -13.70 10.41
C SER A 83 0.17 -13.92 10.73
N ILE A 84 -0.55 -12.84 11.03
CA ILE A 84 -2.00 -12.90 11.29
C ILE A 84 -2.75 -13.40 10.06
N LEU A 85 -2.43 -12.95 8.84
CA LEU A 85 -3.07 -13.46 7.62
C LEU A 85 -2.77 -14.94 7.37
N LYS A 86 -1.62 -15.44 7.78
CA LYS A 86 -1.31 -16.88 7.72
C LYS A 86 -2.16 -17.69 8.70
N GLU A 87 -2.34 -17.20 9.94
CA GLU A 87 -3.26 -17.84 10.89
C GLU A 87 -4.70 -17.82 10.36
N PHE A 88 -5.11 -16.70 9.76
CA PHE A 88 -6.45 -16.57 9.16
C PHE A 88 -6.68 -17.56 8.02
N LYS A 89 -5.63 -17.95 7.31
CA LYS A 89 -5.71 -18.93 6.22
C LYS A 89 -6.10 -20.34 6.67
N GLU A 90 -5.85 -20.68 7.92
CA GLU A 90 -6.19 -22.01 8.50
C GLU A 90 -7.69 -22.18 8.72
N ILE A 91 -8.49 -21.15 8.54
CA ILE A 91 -9.94 -21.21 8.68
C ILE A 91 -10.53 -22.01 7.52
N ALA A 92 -11.37 -22.98 7.86
CA ALA A 92 -12.00 -23.86 6.89
C ALA A 92 -12.84 -23.08 5.87
N GLY A 93 -12.51 -23.25 4.58
CA GLY A 93 -13.18 -22.59 3.47
C GLY A 93 -12.66 -21.20 3.15
N LEU A 94 -11.62 -20.70 3.81
CA LEU A 94 -10.94 -19.48 3.41
C LEU A 94 -10.01 -19.77 2.23
N LEU A 95 -10.23 -19.07 1.12
CA LEU A 95 -9.43 -19.17 -0.10
C LEU A 95 -8.26 -18.18 -0.11
N GLY A 96 -8.38 -17.08 0.61
CA GLY A 96 -7.34 -16.06 0.72
C GLY A 96 -7.84 -14.81 1.43
N SER A 97 -6.90 -13.93 1.76
CA SER A 97 -7.21 -12.69 2.49
C SER A 97 -6.26 -11.56 2.13
N ALA A 98 -6.67 -10.33 2.41
CA ALA A 98 -5.86 -9.14 2.25
C ALA A 98 -6.21 -8.09 3.29
N VAL A 99 -5.20 -7.34 3.74
CA VAL A 99 -5.35 -6.10 4.49
C VAL A 99 -5.01 -4.94 3.56
N VAL A 100 -5.89 -3.98 3.50
CA VAL A 100 -5.89 -2.90 2.53
C VAL A 100 -6.06 -1.57 3.28
N ASP A 101 -5.45 -0.52 2.80
CA ASP A 101 -5.73 0.84 3.30
C ASP A 101 -7.05 1.40 2.74
N VAL A 102 -7.42 2.60 3.18
CA VAL A 102 -8.65 3.28 2.72
C VAL A 102 -8.65 3.60 1.23
N ASP A 103 -7.47 3.74 0.62
CA ASP A 103 -7.31 4.05 -0.80
C ASP A 103 -7.34 2.79 -1.69
N GLY A 104 -7.39 1.62 -1.08
CA GLY A 104 -7.45 0.34 -1.76
C GLY A 104 -6.09 -0.26 -2.12
N LEU A 105 -5.01 0.25 -1.50
CA LEU A 105 -3.67 -0.30 -1.65
C LEU A 105 -3.45 -1.45 -0.66
N PRO A 106 -3.02 -2.63 -1.11
CA PRO A 106 -2.77 -3.74 -0.21
C PRO A 106 -1.54 -3.48 0.66
N ILE A 107 -1.72 -3.54 1.98
CA ILE A 107 -0.64 -3.54 2.97
C ILE A 107 -0.03 -4.93 3.04
N SER A 108 -0.88 -5.96 3.03
CA SER A 108 -0.47 -7.36 2.93
C SER A 108 -1.59 -8.16 2.28
N ALA A 109 -1.24 -9.15 1.43
CA ALA A 109 -2.21 -9.97 0.74
C ALA A 109 -1.69 -11.40 0.54
N ASP A 110 -2.56 -12.37 0.78
CA ASP A 110 -2.40 -13.78 0.41
C ASP A 110 -3.69 -14.21 -0.32
N LEU A 111 -3.75 -13.89 -1.60
CA LEU A 111 -4.91 -14.13 -2.45
C LEU A 111 -4.56 -15.16 -3.53
N PRO A 112 -5.46 -16.10 -3.88
CA PRO A 112 -5.22 -17.14 -4.90
C PRO A 112 -5.24 -16.59 -6.32
N LEU A 113 -4.98 -15.32 -6.50
CA LEU A 113 -5.04 -14.62 -7.76
C LEU A 113 -3.65 -14.56 -8.40
N ASN A 114 -3.47 -15.26 -9.51
CA ASN A 114 -2.23 -15.27 -10.28
C ASN A 114 -1.89 -13.90 -10.90
N LYS A 115 -2.77 -12.89 -10.78
CA LYS A 115 -2.58 -11.57 -11.39
C LYS A 115 -3.27 -10.47 -10.58
N ARG A 116 -2.43 -9.60 -10.00
CA ARG A 116 -2.78 -8.26 -9.49
C ARG A 116 -3.82 -8.24 -8.36
N PRO A 117 -3.43 -8.63 -7.14
CA PRO A 117 -4.26 -8.43 -5.95
C PRO A 117 -4.70 -6.97 -5.79
N GLU A 118 -3.90 -6.00 -6.25
CA GLU A 118 -4.18 -4.58 -6.21
C GLU A 118 -5.48 -4.22 -6.93
N LYS A 119 -5.77 -4.88 -8.07
CA LYS A 119 -7.00 -4.62 -8.82
C LYS A 119 -8.25 -5.03 -8.03
N LEU A 120 -8.21 -6.20 -7.39
CA LEU A 120 -9.32 -6.67 -6.56
C LEU A 120 -9.51 -5.74 -5.36
N CYS A 121 -8.42 -5.44 -4.63
CA CYS A 121 -8.45 -4.58 -3.46
C CYS A 121 -9.02 -3.19 -3.79
N SER A 122 -8.57 -2.57 -4.88
CA SER A 122 -9.08 -1.28 -5.35
C SER A 122 -10.58 -1.33 -5.71
N LEU A 123 -11.05 -2.39 -6.35
CA LEU A 123 -12.48 -2.55 -6.68
C LEU A 123 -13.32 -2.71 -5.42
N ILE A 124 -12.89 -3.51 -4.45
CA ILE A 124 -13.61 -3.71 -3.19
C ILE A 124 -13.65 -2.41 -2.39
N SER A 125 -12.56 -1.64 -2.31
CA SER A 125 -12.55 -0.34 -1.64
C SER A 125 -13.54 0.65 -2.26
N ARG A 126 -13.65 0.69 -3.59
CA ARG A 126 -14.65 1.52 -4.28
C ARG A 126 -16.08 1.08 -3.99
N LEU A 127 -16.35 -0.23 -3.98
CA LEU A 127 -17.68 -0.76 -3.64
C LEU A 127 -18.05 -0.41 -2.21
N LEU A 128 -17.11 -0.49 -1.26
CA LEU A 128 -17.32 -0.06 0.12
C LEU A 128 -17.66 1.44 0.21
N GLN A 129 -16.98 2.29 -0.52
CA GLN A 129 -17.30 3.73 -0.56
C GLN A 129 -18.72 3.98 -1.09
N VAL A 130 -19.17 3.23 -2.09
CA VAL A 130 -20.54 3.30 -2.60
C VAL A 130 -21.53 2.78 -1.55
N GLY A 131 -21.24 1.65 -0.92
CA GLY A 131 -22.03 1.07 0.16
C GLY A 131 -22.17 2.02 1.35
N GLU A 132 -21.09 2.67 1.75
CA GLU A 132 -21.08 3.68 2.83
C GLU A 132 -22.05 4.85 2.53
N ARG A 133 -21.99 5.37 1.29
CA ARG A 133 -22.89 6.43 0.85
C ARG A 133 -24.34 5.97 0.85
N SER A 134 -24.60 4.72 0.43
CA SER A 134 -25.94 4.15 0.38
C SER A 134 -26.53 4.00 1.79
N LEU A 135 -25.77 3.48 2.75
CA LEU A 135 -26.21 3.34 4.14
C LEU A 135 -26.42 4.70 4.79
N LYS A 136 -25.55 5.68 4.50
CA LYS A 136 -25.74 7.05 4.97
C LYS A 136 -27.01 7.68 4.41
N ALA A 137 -27.28 7.49 3.12
CA ALA A 137 -28.52 7.99 2.50
C ALA A 137 -29.78 7.34 3.07
N ALA A 138 -29.68 6.06 3.47
CA ALA A 138 -30.77 5.33 4.11
C ALA A 138 -30.92 5.62 5.62
N GLY A 139 -30.00 6.40 6.22
CA GLY A 139 -30.01 6.68 7.67
C GLY A 139 -29.68 5.48 8.56
N ILE A 140 -29.03 4.43 8.01
CA ILE A 140 -28.73 3.20 8.73
C ILE A 140 -27.45 3.31 9.56
N GLY A 141 -26.52 4.21 9.18
CA GLY A 141 -25.25 4.42 9.87
C GLY A 141 -24.03 3.97 9.05
N PRO A 142 -22.84 3.91 9.66
CA PRO A 142 -21.62 3.58 8.95
C PRO A 142 -21.58 2.11 8.49
N LEU A 143 -20.96 1.88 7.32
CA LEU A 143 -20.74 0.55 6.78
C LEU A 143 -19.67 -0.19 7.58
N ARG A 144 -20.03 -1.27 8.23
CA ARG A 144 -19.08 -2.13 8.98
C ARG A 144 -18.58 -3.29 8.16
N GLU A 145 -19.46 -3.90 7.37
CA GLU A 145 -19.18 -5.12 6.64
C GLU A 145 -19.96 -5.14 5.34
N MET A 146 -19.34 -5.68 4.30
CA MET A 146 -19.96 -5.94 3.00
C MET A 146 -19.71 -7.38 2.61
N ILE A 147 -20.74 -8.06 2.11
CA ILE A 147 -20.64 -9.41 1.59
C ILE A 147 -21.09 -9.42 0.14
N LEU A 148 -20.23 -9.92 -0.72
CA LEU A 148 -20.53 -10.19 -2.13
C LEU A 148 -20.57 -11.69 -2.33
N GLU A 149 -21.69 -12.23 -2.77
CA GLU A 149 -21.86 -13.66 -3.01
C GLU A 149 -21.94 -13.95 -4.50
N GLY A 150 -21.17 -14.94 -4.93
CA GLY A 150 -21.18 -15.49 -6.28
C GLY A 150 -21.35 -17.01 -6.25
N ASP A 151 -21.52 -17.60 -7.42
CA ASP A 151 -21.80 -19.05 -7.57
C ASP A 151 -20.71 -19.96 -6.98
N LYS A 152 -19.48 -19.45 -6.90
CA LYS A 152 -18.30 -20.24 -6.47
C LYS A 152 -17.78 -19.89 -5.09
N GLY A 153 -18.27 -18.80 -4.49
CA GLY A 153 -17.77 -18.33 -3.20
C GLY A 153 -18.21 -16.93 -2.85
N ARG A 154 -17.61 -16.37 -1.81
CA ARG A 154 -17.96 -15.05 -1.27
C ARG A 154 -16.71 -14.17 -1.11
N ILE A 155 -16.91 -12.88 -1.22
CA ILE A 155 -15.97 -11.86 -0.76
C ILE A 155 -16.61 -11.21 0.45
N ILE A 156 -15.92 -11.23 1.59
CA ILE A 156 -16.32 -10.54 2.80
C ILE A 156 -15.32 -9.43 3.04
N ALA A 157 -15.80 -8.21 3.19
CA ALA A 157 -14.97 -7.04 3.41
C ALA A 157 -15.39 -6.33 4.68
N ARG A 158 -14.49 -6.29 5.68
CA ARG A 158 -14.70 -5.67 7.00
C ARG A 158 -13.99 -4.34 7.06
N ASN A 159 -14.75 -3.29 7.38
CA ASN A 159 -14.25 -1.92 7.52
C ASN A 159 -13.89 -1.65 8.99
N GLU A 160 -12.62 -1.34 9.26
CA GLU A 160 -12.09 -0.94 10.57
C GLU A 160 -11.56 0.52 10.56
N GLY A 161 -12.23 1.38 9.83
CA GLY A 161 -11.93 2.81 9.75
C GLY A 161 -10.79 3.11 8.79
N LYS A 162 -9.55 2.99 9.21
CA LYS A 162 -8.37 3.24 8.36
C LYS A 162 -7.91 2.01 7.57
N LEU A 163 -8.46 0.85 7.87
CA LEU A 163 -8.11 -0.43 7.28
C LEU A 163 -9.33 -1.17 6.81
N LEU A 164 -9.11 -2.00 5.82
CA LEU A 164 -10.09 -2.91 5.27
C LEU A 164 -9.50 -4.32 5.28
N LEU A 165 -10.16 -5.26 5.95
CA LEU A 165 -9.86 -6.67 5.85
C LEU A 165 -10.76 -7.32 4.80
N ILE A 166 -10.16 -7.95 3.80
CA ILE A 166 -10.85 -8.68 2.73
C ILE A 166 -10.60 -10.18 2.92
N ALA A 167 -11.64 -10.98 2.87
CA ALA A 167 -11.57 -12.44 2.88
C ALA A 167 -12.31 -13.01 1.66
N LEU A 168 -11.68 -13.97 1.01
CA LEU A 168 -12.28 -14.79 -0.05
C LEU A 168 -12.60 -16.15 0.53
N THR A 169 -13.83 -16.62 0.37
CA THR A 169 -14.28 -17.92 0.88
C THR A 169 -14.90 -18.76 -0.21
N ASP A 170 -14.86 -20.07 -0.06
CA ASP A 170 -15.67 -20.93 -0.91
C ASP A 170 -17.17 -20.86 -0.54
N LYS A 171 -18.02 -21.40 -1.41
CA LYS A 171 -19.48 -21.38 -1.20
C LYS A 171 -19.96 -22.23 -0.03
N ASN A 172 -19.17 -23.24 0.37
CA ASN A 172 -19.55 -24.21 1.40
C ASN A 172 -19.09 -23.77 2.80
N SER A 173 -18.26 -22.73 2.89
CA SER A 173 -17.82 -22.18 4.16
C SER A 173 -19.00 -21.67 4.98
N SER A 174 -18.99 -21.92 6.28
CA SER A 174 -19.99 -21.38 7.20
C SER A 174 -19.80 -19.87 7.34
N LEU A 175 -20.72 -19.10 6.77
CA LEU A 175 -20.66 -17.64 6.85
C LEU A 175 -20.61 -17.13 8.29
N GLY A 176 -21.34 -17.78 9.22
CA GLY A 176 -21.34 -17.40 10.63
C GLY A 176 -19.97 -17.54 11.28
N ILE A 177 -19.27 -18.65 11.03
CA ILE A 177 -17.92 -18.89 11.55
C ILE A 177 -16.94 -17.87 10.94
N VAL A 178 -16.98 -17.71 9.62
CA VAL A 178 -16.07 -16.78 8.94
C VAL A 178 -16.28 -15.34 9.43
N LYS A 179 -17.50 -14.93 9.71
CA LYS A 179 -17.79 -13.59 10.26
C LYS A 179 -17.19 -13.36 11.64
N ILE A 180 -17.29 -14.33 12.53
CA ILE A 180 -16.70 -14.27 13.88
C ILE A 180 -15.18 -14.13 13.76
N GLU A 181 -14.57 -14.97 12.95
CA GLU A 181 -13.13 -14.98 12.74
C GLU A 181 -12.64 -13.68 12.09
N ILE A 182 -13.32 -13.19 11.05
CA ILE A 182 -12.98 -11.90 10.42
C ILE A 182 -13.02 -10.77 11.45
N GLU A 183 -14.00 -10.74 12.34
CA GLU A 183 -14.11 -9.73 13.38
C GLU A 183 -12.94 -9.78 14.36
N GLU A 184 -12.54 -10.98 14.76
CA GLU A 184 -11.40 -11.17 15.66
C GLU A 184 -10.08 -10.77 14.99
N PHE A 185 -9.84 -11.21 13.76
CA PHE A 185 -8.64 -10.88 13.00
C PHE A 185 -8.55 -9.39 12.65
N ALA A 186 -9.65 -8.76 12.30
CA ALA A 186 -9.72 -7.32 12.06
C ALA A 186 -9.33 -6.51 13.30
N ARG A 187 -9.78 -6.97 14.49
CA ARG A 187 -9.40 -6.38 15.78
C ARG A 187 -7.91 -6.51 16.05
N LYS A 188 -7.34 -7.73 15.90
CA LYS A 188 -5.89 -7.97 16.05
C LYS A 188 -5.05 -7.08 15.13
N ILE A 189 -5.48 -6.91 13.89
CA ILE A 189 -4.77 -6.07 12.90
C ILE A 189 -4.86 -4.58 13.29
N LYS A 190 -6.01 -4.12 13.73
CA LYS A 190 -6.22 -2.76 14.19
C LYS A 190 -5.28 -2.38 15.34
N ASP A 191 -5.11 -3.29 16.32
CA ASP A 191 -4.22 -3.10 17.47
C ASP A 191 -2.75 -2.97 17.08
N ILE A 192 -2.33 -3.57 15.95
CA ILE A 192 -0.96 -3.44 15.42
C ILE A 192 -0.74 -2.10 14.73
N VAL A 193 -1.78 -1.54 14.11
CA VAL A 193 -1.68 -0.34 13.26
C VAL A 193 -2.02 0.94 14.02
N SER A 194 -2.72 0.81 15.15
CA SER A 194 -3.00 1.92 16.07
C SER A 194 -1.74 2.40 16.75
#